data_9ff0d85a99bd6383370e975a9ec86699
#
_entry.id   9ff0d85a99bd6383370e975a9ec86699
#
_cell.length_a   1.000
_cell.length_b   1.000
_cell.length_c   1.000
_cell.angle_alpha   90.00
_cell.angle_beta   90.00
_cell.angle_gamma   90.00
#
_symmetry.space_group_name_H-M   'P 1'
#
loop_
_entity.id
_entity.type
_entity.pdbx_description
1 polymer ?
#
loop_
_entity_poly.entity_id
_entity_poly.type
_entity_poly.pdbx_seq_one_letter_code
_entity_poly.pdbx_strand_id
1 'polypeptide(L)'
;MSILWLKFHILCVADCSIFLENFNYNHAKTKRLKLVNLEHIRRDIILKKGIHYFDYTASGLAYKPIEDEVADILKTYANTHSLTSSNAYKTQLLYDSARSELKRALGLDDRFYLIATGYGATGAIKKFQELLGLYVPPAAKRRFDLKTNNDSPLVILGPYEHHSNEISFKEALCEVERIRLAKDGSIDLSHLEQILKINAGREIIASFSAASNVTGVISDYKQIYTLVKKFGGIVAFDVASLSAYANLDCDYFDALFISPHKLLGGVGSCGLLAIKKVLANDDVPSFAGGGTVSYVSKNYHIFLKDQEALEEAGTPPILGLIRANLAYRLREEIGLATIYENESELSDYLCQRLREIPELISYCPPNLKRLAIFSFNVKNVAPYELSKILSKEYGIQTRAGCSCAGSYGHDLLGLKEDPSFTHKPGWVRVSLHYTHTFEDIDYLVSAIKKSIEKYALSWQVKDPFDVKEISGCVGE
;
A
#
# COMPACT_ATOMS: atom_id res chain seq x y z
N MET A 1 -37.62 -1.22 -19.60
CA MET A 1 -36.25 -0.72 -19.65
C MET A 1 -35.41 -1.23 -18.46
N SER A 2 -35.44 -2.52 -18.16
CA SER A 2 -34.75 -3.06 -16.94
C SER A 2 -34.07 -4.42 -17.13
N ILE A 3 -33.95 -4.93 -18.35
CA ILE A 3 -33.31 -6.23 -18.63
C ILE A 3 -32.01 -6.08 -19.44
N LEU A 4 -31.76 -4.96 -20.12
CA LEU A 4 -30.53 -4.71 -20.86
C LEU A 4 -29.37 -4.23 -19.97
N TRP A 5 -29.66 -3.71 -18.79
CA TRP A 5 -28.65 -3.18 -17.86
C TRP A 5 -27.89 -4.29 -17.09
N LEU A 6 -28.56 -5.43 -16.87
CA LEU A 6 -27.97 -6.56 -16.12
C LEU A 6 -26.97 -7.39 -16.95
N LYS A 7 -27.08 -7.38 -18.29
CA LYS A 7 -26.17 -8.17 -19.15
C LYS A 7 -24.83 -7.53 -19.44
N PHE A 8 -24.71 -6.21 -19.28
CA PHE A 8 -23.43 -5.51 -19.49
C PHE A 8 -22.51 -5.56 -18.26
N HIS A 9 -23.05 -5.78 -17.05
CA HIS A 9 -22.25 -5.81 -15.81
C HIS A 9 -21.64 -7.19 -15.50
N ILE A 10 -22.18 -8.27 -16.03
CA ILE A 10 -21.65 -9.63 -15.78
C ILE A 10 -20.42 -9.93 -16.67
N LEU A 11 -20.26 -9.25 -17.79
CA LEU A 11 -19.13 -9.45 -18.70
C LEU A 11 -17.84 -8.66 -18.31
N CYS A 12 -17.94 -7.59 -17.52
CA CYS A 12 -16.76 -6.80 -17.11
C CYS A 12 -16.00 -7.38 -15.91
N VAL A 13 -16.63 -8.21 -15.06
CA VAL A 13 -15.98 -8.72 -13.83
C VAL A 13 -15.19 -10.00 -14.10
N ALA A 14 -15.56 -10.77 -15.13
CA ALA A 14 -14.88 -12.01 -15.50
C ALA A 14 -13.59 -11.80 -16.31
N ASP A 15 -13.45 -10.68 -17.02
CA ASP A 15 -12.30 -10.46 -17.91
C ASP A 15 -11.03 -9.91 -17.22
N CYS A 16 -11.14 -9.25 -16.06
CA CYS A 16 -9.96 -8.72 -15.38
C CYS A 16 -9.05 -9.78 -14.75
N SER A 17 -9.57 -10.93 -14.34
CA SER A 17 -8.75 -12.03 -13.83
C SER A 17 -8.06 -12.83 -14.94
N ILE A 18 -8.66 -12.91 -16.12
CA ILE A 18 -8.12 -13.64 -17.28
C ILE A 18 -7.03 -12.82 -18.00
N PHE A 19 -7.09 -11.49 -17.93
CA PHE A 19 -6.06 -10.61 -18.54
C PHE A 19 -4.68 -10.70 -17.87
N LEU A 20 -4.62 -11.16 -16.62
CA LEU A 20 -3.35 -11.29 -15.90
C LEU A 20 -2.61 -12.61 -16.19
N GLU A 21 -3.22 -13.60 -16.79
CA GLU A 21 -2.62 -14.93 -17.01
C GLU A 21 -1.94 -15.16 -18.38
N ASN A 22 -2.16 -14.31 -19.40
CA ASN A 22 -1.80 -14.61 -20.79
C ASN A 22 -0.85 -13.65 -21.50
N PHE A 23 0.03 -12.91 -20.80
CA PHE A 23 1.06 -12.12 -21.49
C PHE A 23 2.46 -12.73 -21.36
N ASN A 24 2.84 -13.56 -22.33
CA ASN A 24 4.24 -13.91 -22.62
C ASN A 24 5.00 -12.67 -23.13
N TYR A 25 5.94 -12.20 -22.35
CA TYR A 25 6.81 -11.07 -22.68
C TYR A 25 7.91 -11.53 -23.65
N ASN A 26 7.62 -11.50 -24.93
CA ASN A 26 8.63 -11.50 -26.00
C ASN A 26 8.10 -10.70 -27.18
N HIS A 27 8.34 -9.38 -27.18
CA HIS A 27 8.35 -8.61 -28.42
C HIS A 27 9.14 -7.31 -28.24
N ALA A 28 10.44 -7.38 -28.55
CA ALA A 28 11.17 -6.23 -29.06
C ALA A 28 10.65 -5.93 -30.48
N LYS A 29 9.58 -5.13 -30.57
CA LYS A 29 9.20 -4.41 -31.78
C LYS A 29 8.85 -3.00 -31.37
N THR A 30 9.43 -2.03 -32.04
CA THR A 30 9.12 -0.61 -31.99
C THR A 30 7.62 -0.36 -32.19
N LYS A 31 6.82 -0.66 -31.18
CA LYS A 31 5.43 -0.25 -31.07
C LYS A 31 5.47 1.23 -30.68
N ARG A 32 4.85 2.08 -31.47
CA ARG A 32 4.73 3.50 -31.13
C ARG A 32 3.94 3.58 -29.82
N LEU A 33 4.60 3.96 -28.73
CA LEU A 33 4.00 4.13 -27.40
C LEU A 33 2.82 5.11 -27.52
N LYS A 34 1.64 4.71 -27.05
CA LYS A 34 0.42 5.51 -27.12
C LYS A 34 -0.36 5.38 -25.84
N LEU A 35 -0.35 6.44 -25.03
CA LEU A 35 -1.16 6.55 -23.83
C LEU A 35 -2.63 6.81 -24.16
N VAL A 36 -3.53 6.29 -23.34
CA VAL A 36 -4.91 6.75 -23.30
C VAL A 36 -4.92 8.19 -22.76
N ASN A 37 -5.64 9.07 -23.43
CA ASN A 37 -5.67 10.47 -23.04
C ASN A 37 -6.47 10.68 -21.75
N LEU A 38 -5.78 11.02 -20.67
CA LEU A 38 -6.34 11.37 -19.37
C LEU A 38 -6.16 12.86 -19.02
N GLU A 39 -6.05 13.72 -20.00
CA GLU A 39 -5.81 15.16 -19.82
C GLU A 39 -6.89 15.83 -18.95
N HIS A 40 -8.16 15.40 -19.08
CA HIS A 40 -9.26 15.89 -18.25
C HIS A 40 -9.10 15.54 -16.77
N ILE A 41 -8.56 14.36 -16.44
CA ILE A 41 -8.23 13.96 -15.07
C ILE A 41 -7.04 14.78 -14.57
N ARG A 42 -5.97 14.85 -15.38
CA ARG A 42 -4.73 15.54 -15.02
C ARG A 42 -4.95 17.01 -14.68
N ARG A 43 -5.78 17.73 -15.46
CA ARG A 43 -6.08 19.15 -15.27
C ARG A 43 -6.69 19.46 -13.89
N ASP A 44 -7.47 18.52 -13.35
CA ASP A 44 -8.20 18.71 -12.11
C ASP A 44 -7.43 18.18 -10.86
N ILE A 45 -6.19 17.70 -11.05
CA ILE A 45 -5.26 17.40 -9.94
C ILE A 45 -4.83 18.70 -9.27
N ILE A 46 -4.99 18.77 -7.95
CA ILE A 46 -4.59 19.94 -7.17
C ILE A 46 -3.07 19.86 -6.91
N LEU A 47 -2.32 20.56 -7.74
CA LEU A 47 -0.87 20.66 -7.63
C LEU A 47 -0.40 22.06 -8.00
N LYS A 48 0.56 22.61 -7.24
CA LYS A 48 1.12 23.94 -7.53
C LYS A 48 1.86 23.91 -8.87
N LYS A 49 1.64 24.92 -9.69
CA LYS A 49 2.34 25.10 -10.99
C LYS A 49 3.86 25.06 -10.79
N GLY A 50 4.55 24.34 -11.67
CA GLY A 50 6.01 24.15 -11.63
C GLY A 50 6.48 23.05 -10.66
N ILE A 51 5.56 22.32 -10.05
CA ILE A 51 5.87 21.10 -9.29
C ILE A 51 5.55 19.88 -10.16
N HIS A 52 6.49 18.93 -10.20
CA HIS A 52 6.37 17.64 -10.86
C HIS A 52 6.42 16.54 -9.79
N TYR A 53 5.31 15.86 -9.56
CA TYR A 53 5.17 14.94 -8.44
C TYR A 53 5.40 13.49 -8.87
N PHE A 54 6.46 12.87 -8.35
CA PHE A 54 6.88 11.50 -8.65
C PHE A 54 6.96 10.61 -7.38
N ASP A 55 6.18 10.91 -6.34
CA ASP A 55 6.16 10.11 -5.10
C ASP A 55 4.76 9.52 -4.79
N TYR A 56 4.02 9.11 -5.83
CA TYR A 56 2.66 8.55 -5.70
C TYR A 56 2.60 7.29 -4.82
N THR A 57 3.68 6.51 -4.75
CA THR A 57 3.76 5.35 -3.83
C THR A 57 3.67 5.78 -2.36
N ALA A 58 4.04 7.01 -2.01
CA ALA A 58 3.92 7.53 -0.65
C ALA A 58 2.51 8.06 -0.37
N SER A 59 1.95 8.83 -1.30
CA SER A 59 0.59 9.38 -1.21
C SER A 59 0.07 9.76 -2.59
N GLY A 60 -1.22 9.58 -2.82
CA GLY A 60 -1.90 10.23 -3.93
C GLY A 60 -1.96 11.74 -3.74
N LEU A 61 -2.39 12.46 -4.78
CA LEU A 61 -2.66 13.90 -4.74
C LEU A 61 -4.15 14.17 -4.54
N ALA A 62 -4.48 15.37 -4.10
CA ALA A 62 -5.86 15.82 -4.03
C ALA A 62 -6.42 16.05 -5.45
N TYR A 63 -7.71 15.79 -5.62
CA TYR A 63 -8.43 15.90 -6.89
C TYR A 63 -9.63 16.81 -6.72
N LYS A 64 -9.70 17.88 -7.51
CA LYS A 64 -10.65 18.97 -7.32
C LYS A 64 -12.12 18.51 -7.25
N PRO A 65 -12.64 17.64 -8.14
CA PRO A 65 -14.03 17.19 -8.04
C PRO A 65 -14.35 16.46 -6.72
N ILE A 66 -13.41 15.70 -6.17
CA ILE A 66 -13.58 15.03 -4.86
C ILE A 66 -13.56 16.06 -3.73
N GLU A 67 -12.68 17.06 -3.76
CA GLU A 67 -12.67 18.13 -2.76
C GLU A 67 -13.96 18.95 -2.80
N ASP A 68 -14.48 19.26 -3.97
CA ASP A 68 -15.75 19.97 -4.14
C ASP A 68 -16.92 19.12 -3.59
N GLU A 69 -16.98 17.81 -3.86
CA GLU A 69 -18.01 16.91 -3.34
C GLU A 69 -17.95 16.79 -1.81
N VAL A 70 -16.74 16.68 -1.24
CA VAL A 70 -16.56 16.70 0.22
C VAL A 70 -17.00 18.03 0.82
N ALA A 71 -16.71 19.17 0.18
CA ALA A 71 -17.17 20.47 0.61
C ALA A 71 -18.71 20.59 0.60
N ASP A 72 -19.38 19.97 -0.37
CA ASP A 72 -20.84 19.90 -0.43
C ASP A 72 -21.43 19.02 0.69
N ILE A 73 -20.81 17.87 0.98
CA ILE A 73 -21.21 16.99 2.10
C ILE A 73 -21.10 17.76 3.43
N LEU A 74 -20.07 18.57 3.62
CA LEU A 74 -19.87 19.34 4.85
C LEU A 74 -20.99 20.34 5.14
N LYS A 75 -21.75 20.80 4.16
CA LYS A 75 -22.90 21.72 4.37
C LYS A 75 -24.03 21.09 5.19
N THR A 76 -24.15 19.75 5.17
CA THR A 76 -25.18 19.01 5.91
C THR A 76 -24.55 17.95 6.84
N TYR A 77 -23.26 18.04 7.10
CA TYR A 77 -22.56 17.10 7.96
C TYR A 77 -23.08 17.11 9.38
N ALA A 78 -23.29 15.93 9.95
CA ALA A 78 -23.54 15.71 11.37
C ALA A 78 -22.93 14.35 11.77
N ASN A 79 -22.83 14.09 13.09
CA ASN A 79 -22.35 12.78 13.55
C ASN A 79 -23.35 11.67 13.16
N THR A 80 -22.84 10.46 12.99
CA THR A 80 -23.62 9.23 12.81
C THR A 80 -24.31 8.82 14.13
N HIS A 81 -24.99 7.68 14.18
CA HIS A 81 -25.69 7.12 15.36
C HIS A 81 -26.95 7.88 15.82
N SER A 82 -27.50 8.78 14.99
CA SER A 82 -28.77 9.43 15.28
C SER A 82 -29.72 9.32 14.08
N LEU A 83 -30.79 8.57 14.24
CA LEU A 83 -31.81 8.39 13.20
C LEU A 83 -32.91 9.47 13.21
N THR A 84 -32.93 10.33 14.24
CA THR A 84 -33.99 11.33 14.45
C THR A 84 -33.64 12.71 13.88
N SER A 85 -32.34 13.00 13.71
CA SER A 85 -31.89 14.23 13.06
C SER A 85 -31.65 13.99 11.57
N SER A 86 -32.27 14.79 10.71
CA SER A 86 -32.18 14.63 9.25
C SER A 86 -30.75 14.65 8.72
N ASN A 87 -29.89 15.53 9.25
CA ASN A 87 -28.50 15.60 8.83
C ASN A 87 -27.68 14.39 9.31
N ALA A 88 -27.91 13.94 10.56
CA ALA A 88 -27.23 12.75 11.08
C ALA A 88 -27.65 11.49 10.31
N TYR A 89 -28.94 11.34 10.03
CA TYR A 89 -29.46 10.26 9.21
C TYR A 89 -28.86 10.26 7.80
N LYS A 90 -28.78 11.43 7.15
CA LYS A 90 -28.14 11.59 5.84
C LYS A 90 -26.66 11.20 5.88
N THR A 91 -25.93 11.63 6.92
CA THR A 91 -24.50 11.27 7.08
C THR A 91 -24.33 9.78 7.32
N GLN A 92 -25.22 9.15 8.11
CA GLN A 92 -25.20 7.69 8.30
C GLN A 92 -25.42 6.95 6.99
N LEU A 93 -26.40 7.35 6.19
CA LEU A 93 -26.64 6.74 4.87
C LEU A 93 -25.42 6.86 3.94
N LEU A 94 -24.78 8.03 3.92
CA LEU A 94 -23.54 8.23 3.13
C LEU A 94 -22.41 7.32 3.61
N TYR A 95 -22.26 7.16 4.92
CA TYR A 95 -21.25 6.29 5.52
C TYR A 95 -21.46 4.81 5.17
N ASP A 96 -22.70 4.32 5.31
CA ASP A 96 -23.07 2.94 5.03
C ASP A 96 -22.98 2.62 3.53
N SER A 97 -23.42 3.56 2.68
CA SER A 97 -23.27 3.46 1.24
C SER A 97 -21.81 3.42 0.81
N ALA A 98 -20.96 4.30 1.40
CA ALA A 98 -19.54 4.32 1.12
C ALA A 98 -18.86 2.98 1.43
N ARG A 99 -19.20 2.34 2.56
CA ARG A 99 -18.69 1.01 2.91
C ARG A 99 -19.12 -0.05 1.89
N SER A 100 -20.40 -0.06 1.53
CA SER A 100 -20.95 -1.03 0.58
C SER A 100 -20.35 -0.88 -0.82
N GLU A 101 -20.15 0.35 -1.27
CA GLU A 101 -19.52 0.67 -2.55
C GLU A 101 -18.02 0.30 -2.55
N LEU A 102 -17.31 0.56 -1.44
CA LEU A 102 -15.91 0.15 -1.27
C LEU A 102 -15.75 -1.37 -1.34
N LYS A 103 -16.63 -2.14 -0.67
CA LYS A 103 -16.60 -3.61 -0.77
C LYS A 103 -16.71 -4.04 -2.24
N ARG A 104 -17.65 -3.47 -2.99
CA ARG A 104 -17.81 -3.76 -4.42
C ARG A 104 -16.57 -3.37 -5.24
N ALA A 105 -16.04 -2.15 -5.04
CA ALA A 105 -14.87 -1.66 -5.77
C ALA A 105 -13.59 -2.46 -5.48
N LEU A 106 -13.50 -3.07 -4.29
CA LEU A 106 -12.42 -3.96 -3.88
C LEU A 106 -12.64 -5.42 -4.33
N GLY A 107 -13.79 -5.75 -4.89
CA GLY A 107 -14.15 -7.12 -5.28
C GLY A 107 -14.42 -8.05 -4.10
N LEU A 108 -14.82 -7.51 -2.95
CA LEU A 108 -15.13 -8.30 -1.75
C LEU A 108 -16.56 -8.84 -1.82
N ASP A 109 -16.73 -10.09 -1.47
CA ASP A 109 -18.03 -10.73 -1.32
C ASP A 109 -18.50 -10.77 0.15
N ASP A 110 -19.62 -11.47 0.40
CA ASP A 110 -20.24 -11.55 1.72
C ASP A 110 -19.41 -12.30 2.77
N ARG A 111 -18.29 -12.91 2.40
CA ARG A 111 -17.37 -13.56 3.34
C ARG A 111 -16.54 -12.55 4.15
N PHE A 112 -16.55 -11.27 3.76
CA PHE A 112 -15.65 -10.27 4.35
C PHE A 112 -16.39 -9.17 5.12
N TYR A 113 -15.76 -8.72 6.21
CA TYR A 113 -15.97 -7.41 6.80
C TYR A 113 -15.01 -6.40 6.20
N LEU A 114 -15.43 -5.12 6.14
CA LEU A 114 -14.59 -3.99 5.78
C LEU A 114 -14.61 -2.98 6.93
N ILE A 115 -13.59 -3.00 7.77
CA ILE A 115 -13.47 -2.18 8.98
C ILE A 115 -12.65 -0.93 8.67
N ALA A 116 -13.23 0.23 8.95
CA ALA A 116 -12.50 1.50 8.87
C ALA A 116 -11.55 1.63 10.06
N THR A 117 -10.28 1.97 9.77
CA THR A 117 -9.22 2.08 10.77
C THR A 117 -8.59 3.48 10.73
N GLY A 118 -7.64 3.76 11.65
CA GLY A 118 -7.02 5.07 11.73
C GLY A 118 -6.12 5.43 10.54
N TYR A 119 -4.89 4.94 10.51
CA TYR A 119 -3.82 5.47 9.65
C TYR A 119 -3.41 4.48 8.55
N GLY A 120 -4.14 4.45 7.43
CA GLY A 120 -3.80 3.60 6.29
C GLY A 120 -3.63 2.13 6.65
N ALA A 121 -2.81 1.40 5.90
CA ALA A 121 -2.51 -0.02 6.17
C ALA A 121 -1.90 -0.25 7.57
N THR A 122 -1.17 0.70 8.13
CA THR A 122 -0.64 0.59 9.51
C THR A 122 -1.75 0.42 10.54
N GLY A 123 -2.83 1.19 10.43
CA GLY A 123 -4.02 1.05 11.28
C GLY A 123 -4.74 -0.29 11.04
N ALA A 124 -4.80 -0.74 9.78
CA ALA A 124 -5.39 -2.02 9.41
C ALA A 124 -4.59 -3.20 9.97
N ILE A 125 -3.25 -3.17 9.89
CA ILE A 125 -2.37 -4.19 10.48
C ILE A 125 -2.56 -4.26 12.00
N LYS A 126 -2.60 -3.09 12.67
CA LYS A 126 -2.85 -3.03 14.11
C LYS A 126 -4.20 -3.67 14.47
N LYS A 127 -5.28 -3.31 13.74
CA LYS A 127 -6.61 -3.87 13.97
C LYS A 127 -6.63 -5.38 13.72
N PHE A 128 -5.96 -5.87 12.69
CA PHE A 128 -5.79 -7.30 12.41
C PHE A 128 -5.09 -8.02 13.57
N GLN A 129 -4.01 -7.44 14.09
CA GLN A 129 -3.31 -8.01 15.26
C GLN A 129 -4.16 -7.98 16.54
N GLU A 130 -5.01 -6.96 16.73
CA GLU A 130 -5.96 -6.89 17.85
C GLU A 130 -6.99 -8.02 17.76
N LEU A 131 -7.59 -8.22 16.57
CA LEU A 131 -8.60 -9.26 16.33
C LEU A 131 -8.05 -10.68 16.49
N LEU A 132 -6.77 -10.89 16.17
CA LEU A 132 -6.11 -12.20 16.34
C LEU A 132 -5.43 -12.36 17.73
N GLY A 133 -5.59 -11.39 18.62
CA GLY A 133 -4.98 -11.46 19.97
C GLY A 133 -3.45 -11.34 20.00
N LEU A 134 -2.83 -10.83 18.93
CA LEU A 134 -1.38 -10.69 18.81
C LEU A 134 -0.85 -9.36 19.37
N TYR A 135 -1.65 -8.29 19.24
CA TYR A 135 -1.25 -6.97 19.71
C TYR A 135 -1.41 -6.84 21.22
N VAL A 136 -0.31 -6.59 21.90
CA VAL A 136 -0.30 -6.26 23.33
C VAL A 136 0.56 -5.01 23.54
N PRO A 137 -0.01 -3.97 24.20
CA PRO A 137 0.76 -2.78 24.50
C PRO A 137 2.00 -3.10 25.34
N PRO A 138 3.17 -2.46 25.12
CA PRO A 138 4.38 -2.72 25.89
C PRO A 138 4.22 -2.60 27.41
N ALA A 139 3.32 -1.72 27.88
CA ALA A 139 2.98 -1.59 29.29
C ALA A 139 2.31 -2.84 29.87
N ALA A 140 1.42 -3.49 29.09
CA ALA A 140 0.77 -4.73 29.51
C ALA A 140 1.76 -5.90 29.48
N LYS A 141 2.62 -6.00 28.46
CA LYS A 141 3.70 -6.99 28.40
C LYS A 141 4.55 -6.95 29.68
N ARG A 142 5.01 -5.75 30.10
CA ARG A 142 5.79 -5.59 31.34
C ARG A 142 5.00 -5.90 32.59
N ARG A 143 3.73 -5.47 32.67
CA ARG A 143 2.89 -5.64 33.88
C ARG A 143 2.57 -7.09 34.15
N PHE A 144 2.34 -7.88 33.11
CA PHE A 144 1.88 -9.26 33.20
C PHE A 144 2.96 -10.29 32.81
N ASP A 145 4.21 -9.82 32.58
CA ASP A 145 5.35 -10.63 32.08
C ASP A 145 4.99 -11.51 30.86
N LEU A 146 4.25 -10.92 29.92
CA LEU A 146 3.83 -11.63 28.72
C LEU A 146 4.99 -11.76 27.75
N LYS A 147 5.29 -13.01 27.37
CA LYS A 147 6.38 -13.36 26.43
C LYS A 147 5.86 -14.39 25.43
N THR A 148 6.51 -14.46 24.27
CA THR A 148 6.33 -15.56 23.34
C THR A 148 6.81 -16.87 23.95
N ASN A 149 6.15 -17.95 23.60
CA ASN A 149 6.47 -19.33 24.01
C ASN A 149 6.24 -20.27 22.83
N ASN A 150 6.45 -21.57 23.01
CA ASN A 150 6.31 -22.57 21.96
C ASN A 150 4.89 -22.70 21.37
N ASP A 151 3.87 -22.21 22.10
CA ASP A 151 2.47 -22.22 21.64
C ASP A 151 2.09 -20.92 20.93
N SER A 152 3.01 -19.93 20.87
CA SER A 152 2.77 -18.67 20.18
C SER A 152 2.65 -18.91 18.68
N PRO A 153 1.73 -18.18 17.98
CA PRO A 153 1.63 -18.25 16.53
C PRO A 153 2.95 -17.91 15.85
N LEU A 154 3.21 -18.56 14.72
CA LEU A 154 4.30 -18.20 13.82
C LEU A 154 3.79 -17.25 12.75
N VAL A 155 4.35 -16.05 12.69
CA VAL A 155 4.10 -15.10 11.60
C VAL A 155 5.23 -15.21 10.58
N ILE A 156 4.86 -15.49 9.33
CA ILE A 156 5.78 -15.55 8.19
C ILE A 156 5.64 -14.26 7.39
N LEU A 157 6.75 -13.54 7.22
CA LEU A 157 6.81 -12.27 6.50
C LEU A 157 7.55 -12.41 5.18
N GLY A 158 7.17 -11.59 4.21
CA GLY A 158 7.87 -11.48 2.93
C GLY A 158 9.25 -10.80 3.03
N PRO A 159 10.03 -10.80 1.94
CA PRO A 159 11.37 -10.20 1.95
C PRO A 159 11.36 -8.68 1.81
N TYR A 160 10.30 -8.06 1.29
CA TYR A 160 10.23 -6.61 1.02
C TYR A 160 9.06 -5.91 1.72
N GLU A 161 8.87 -6.29 3.00
CA GLU A 161 7.79 -5.72 3.78
C GLU A 161 8.04 -4.25 4.15
N HIS A 162 6.95 -3.49 4.21
CA HIS A 162 6.97 -2.18 4.82
C HIS A 162 7.19 -2.33 6.34
N HIS A 163 7.88 -1.37 6.98
CA HIS A 163 8.12 -1.38 8.42
C HIS A 163 6.85 -1.63 9.25
N SER A 164 5.69 -1.13 8.80
CA SER A 164 4.42 -1.37 9.50
C SER A 164 4.04 -2.86 9.54
N ASN A 165 4.35 -3.62 8.49
CA ASN A 165 4.06 -5.05 8.44
C ASN A 165 5.16 -5.89 9.09
N GLU A 166 6.40 -5.42 9.09
CA GLU A 166 7.52 -6.16 9.66
C GLU A 166 7.70 -5.90 11.16
N ILE A 167 7.88 -4.61 11.55
CA ILE A 167 8.24 -4.27 12.93
C ILE A 167 7.07 -4.53 13.87
N SER A 168 5.83 -4.30 13.43
CA SER A 168 4.66 -4.52 14.29
C SER A 168 4.51 -5.98 14.73
N PHE A 169 4.80 -6.94 13.85
CA PHE A 169 4.78 -8.35 14.21
C PHE A 169 5.99 -8.77 15.05
N LYS A 170 7.18 -8.21 14.80
CA LYS A 170 8.36 -8.42 15.67
C LYS A 170 8.11 -7.95 17.11
N GLU A 171 7.24 -6.97 17.31
CA GLU A 171 6.84 -6.44 18.61
C GLU A 171 5.53 -7.06 19.14
N ALA A 172 4.87 -7.95 18.39
CA ALA A 172 3.64 -8.63 18.81
C ALA A 172 3.92 -9.86 19.71
N LEU A 173 2.88 -10.58 20.11
CA LEU A 173 2.99 -11.87 20.83
C LEU A 173 2.98 -13.03 19.83
N CYS A 174 4.00 -13.10 18.98
CA CYS A 174 4.20 -14.15 18.00
C CYS A 174 5.68 -14.35 17.74
N GLU A 175 6.04 -15.50 17.21
CA GLU A 175 7.36 -15.69 16.58
C GLU A 175 7.32 -15.18 15.15
N VAL A 176 8.44 -14.70 14.63
CA VAL A 176 8.52 -14.12 13.29
C VAL A 176 9.63 -14.77 12.49
N GLU A 177 9.28 -15.30 11.32
CA GLU A 177 10.24 -15.73 10.31
C GLU A 177 10.08 -14.92 9.02
N ARG A 178 11.20 -14.54 8.39
CA ARG A 178 11.23 -13.77 7.16
C ARG A 178 11.70 -14.63 6.00
N ILE A 179 10.93 -14.64 4.91
CA ILE A 179 11.28 -15.34 3.67
C ILE A 179 12.42 -14.62 2.96
N ARG A 180 13.31 -15.38 2.33
CA ARG A 180 14.39 -14.84 1.51
C ARG A 180 13.89 -14.38 0.15
N LEU A 181 14.67 -13.50 -0.48
CA LEU A 181 14.55 -13.22 -1.91
C LEU A 181 15.08 -14.42 -2.71
N ALA A 182 14.39 -14.74 -3.80
CA ALA A 182 14.92 -15.56 -4.86
C ALA A 182 16.00 -14.79 -5.66
N LYS A 183 16.79 -15.50 -6.47
CA LYS A 183 17.88 -14.88 -7.24
C LYS A 183 17.43 -13.83 -8.25
N ASP A 184 16.20 -13.93 -8.72
CA ASP A 184 15.58 -12.98 -9.64
C ASP A 184 14.96 -11.76 -8.96
N GLY A 185 14.95 -11.72 -7.63
CA GLY A 185 14.35 -10.65 -6.80
C GLY A 185 12.88 -10.90 -6.44
N SER A 186 12.31 -12.04 -6.79
CA SER A 186 10.98 -12.47 -6.35
C SER A 186 11.02 -13.08 -4.93
N ILE A 187 9.86 -13.47 -4.41
CA ILE A 187 9.76 -14.24 -3.16
C ILE A 187 10.23 -15.67 -3.38
N ASP A 188 11.12 -16.18 -2.52
CA ASP A 188 11.58 -17.58 -2.54
C ASP A 188 10.47 -18.50 -1.99
N LEU A 189 9.60 -18.98 -2.88
CA LEU A 189 8.52 -19.91 -2.54
C LEU A 189 9.02 -21.26 -2.02
N SER A 190 10.23 -21.69 -2.43
CA SER A 190 10.83 -22.91 -1.91
C SER A 190 11.23 -22.75 -0.43
N HIS A 191 11.73 -21.59 -0.07
CA HIS A 191 12.02 -21.27 1.33
C HIS A 191 10.73 -21.16 2.15
N LEU A 192 9.67 -20.55 1.60
CA LEU A 192 8.35 -20.54 2.23
C LEU A 192 7.87 -21.95 2.52
N GLU A 193 7.96 -22.85 1.53
CA GLU A 193 7.55 -24.25 1.70
C GLU A 193 8.37 -24.99 2.77
N GLN A 194 9.67 -24.72 2.86
CA GLN A 194 10.53 -25.30 3.91
C GLN A 194 10.07 -24.86 5.31
N ILE A 195 9.84 -23.56 5.52
CA ILE A 195 9.39 -23.03 6.81
C ILE A 195 8.03 -23.65 7.19
N LEU A 196 7.10 -23.72 6.24
CA LEU A 196 5.78 -24.32 6.46
C LEU A 196 5.88 -25.80 6.88
N LYS A 197 6.76 -26.59 6.23
CA LYS A 197 6.98 -27.99 6.55
C LYS A 197 7.58 -28.18 7.96
N ILE A 198 8.57 -27.37 8.32
CA ILE A 198 9.24 -27.44 9.64
C ILE A 198 8.25 -27.09 10.76
N ASN A 199 7.34 -26.17 10.50
CA ASN A 199 6.37 -25.66 11.48
C ASN A 199 4.96 -26.26 11.28
N ALA A 200 4.84 -27.40 10.62
CA ALA A 200 3.54 -28.04 10.41
C ALA A 200 2.85 -28.37 11.75
N GLY A 201 1.57 -28.01 11.85
CA GLY A 201 0.76 -28.17 13.07
C GLY A 201 0.78 -26.97 14.03
N ARG A 202 1.61 -25.95 13.80
CA ARG A 202 1.52 -24.67 14.51
C ARG A 202 0.44 -23.80 13.90
N GLU A 203 -0.04 -22.84 14.68
CA GLU A 203 -0.80 -21.71 14.14
C GLU A 203 0.11 -20.84 13.29
N ILE A 204 -0.20 -20.71 11.99
CA ILE A 204 0.61 -19.96 11.02
C ILE A 204 -0.20 -18.78 10.48
N ILE A 205 0.42 -17.62 10.48
CA ILE A 205 -0.08 -16.39 9.86
C ILE A 205 0.96 -15.91 8.86
N ALA A 206 0.60 -15.86 7.58
CA ALA A 206 1.44 -15.33 6.52
C ALA A 206 1.00 -13.90 6.20
N SER A 207 1.90 -12.91 6.34
CA SER A 207 1.61 -11.51 6.05
C SER A 207 2.63 -10.97 5.05
N PHE A 208 2.18 -10.68 3.84
CA PHE A 208 3.04 -10.33 2.71
C PHE A 208 2.63 -9.03 2.04
N SER A 209 3.58 -8.24 1.58
CA SER A 209 3.31 -7.15 0.64
C SER A 209 2.88 -7.71 -0.71
N ALA A 210 1.71 -7.28 -1.21
CA ALA A 210 1.24 -7.67 -2.53
C ALA A 210 2.08 -7.06 -3.66
N ALA A 211 2.70 -5.91 -3.40
CA ALA A 211 3.70 -5.31 -4.28
C ALA A 211 4.74 -4.54 -3.46
N SER A 212 6.01 -4.67 -3.82
CA SER A 212 7.10 -3.93 -3.18
C SER A 212 6.93 -2.42 -3.37
N ASN A 213 6.96 -1.65 -2.28
CA ASN A 213 6.97 -0.20 -2.33
C ASN A 213 8.33 0.40 -2.74
N VAL A 214 9.33 -0.44 -2.99
CA VAL A 214 10.69 -0.06 -3.39
C VAL A 214 10.94 -0.33 -4.87
N THR A 215 10.71 -1.57 -5.30
CA THR A 215 11.00 -2.01 -6.67
C THR A 215 9.75 -2.20 -7.52
N GLY A 216 8.57 -2.14 -6.90
CA GLY A 216 7.30 -2.37 -7.57
C GLY A 216 6.98 -3.84 -7.87
N VAL A 217 7.89 -4.78 -7.57
CA VAL A 217 7.69 -6.22 -7.83
C VAL A 217 6.37 -6.68 -7.22
N ILE A 218 5.52 -7.28 -8.05
CA ILE A 218 4.22 -7.82 -7.65
C ILE A 218 4.42 -9.28 -7.22
N SER A 219 3.94 -9.60 -6.02
CA SER A 219 4.00 -10.94 -5.43
C SER A 219 3.04 -11.89 -6.15
N ASP A 220 3.45 -13.14 -6.33
CA ASP A 220 2.52 -14.20 -6.76
C ASP A 220 1.62 -14.61 -5.57
N TYR A 221 0.65 -13.76 -5.29
CA TYR A 221 -0.25 -13.93 -4.14
C TYR A 221 -1.07 -15.22 -4.21
N LYS A 222 -1.39 -15.72 -5.41
CA LYS A 222 -2.14 -16.97 -5.59
C LYS A 222 -1.32 -18.18 -5.19
N GLN A 223 -0.05 -18.24 -5.60
CA GLN A 223 0.86 -19.31 -5.18
C GLN A 223 1.14 -19.26 -3.68
N ILE A 224 1.40 -18.06 -3.12
CA ILE A 224 1.60 -17.86 -1.68
C ILE A 224 0.38 -18.39 -0.91
N TYR A 225 -0.83 -17.93 -1.28
CA TYR A 225 -2.07 -18.37 -0.63
C TYR A 225 -2.24 -19.88 -0.69
N THR A 226 -2.12 -20.45 -1.90
CA THR A 226 -2.30 -21.89 -2.12
C THR A 226 -1.32 -22.71 -1.28
N LEU A 227 -0.09 -22.25 -1.17
CA LEU A 227 0.95 -22.93 -0.40
C LEU A 227 0.67 -22.88 1.11
N VAL A 228 0.37 -21.69 1.64
CA VAL A 228 0.08 -21.50 3.08
C VAL A 228 -1.18 -22.25 3.49
N LYS A 229 -2.23 -22.23 2.64
CA LYS A 229 -3.50 -22.94 2.95
C LYS A 229 -3.36 -24.46 3.02
N LYS A 230 -2.36 -25.09 2.36
CA LYS A 230 -2.06 -26.52 2.53
C LYS A 230 -1.67 -26.87 3.98
N PHE A 231 -1.19 -25.91 4.75
CA PHE A 231 -0.80 -26.06 6.15
C PHE A 231 -1.80 -25.42 7.13
N GLY A 232 -2.98 -25.03 6.64
CA GLY A 232 -4.05 -24.44 7.46
C GLY A 232 -3.81 -22.99 7.90
N GLY A 233 -2.79 -22.31 7.36
CA GLY A 233 -2.42 -20.96 7.77
C GLY A 233 -3.41 -19.87 7.31
N ILE A 234 -3.35 -18.73 7.98
CA ILE A 234 -4.05 -17.48 7.62
C ILE A 234 -3.16 -16.67 6.68
N VAL A 235 -3.74 -16.04 5.65
CA VAL A 235 -2.98 -15.25 4.66
C VAL A 235 -3.52 -13.82 4.60
N ALA A 236 -2.67 -12.87 4.92
CA ALA A 236 -2.93 -11.44 4.81
C ALA A 236 -2.01 -10.79 3.77
N PHE A 237 -2.51 -9.79 3.04
CA PHE A 237 -1.70 -8.99 2.13
C PHE A 237 -1.77 -7.51 2.44
N ASP A 238 -0.60 -6.86 2.53
CA ASP A 238 -0.49 -5.41 2.45
C ASP A 238 -0.59 -4.98 0.97
N VAL A 239 -1.73 -4.38 0.63
CA VAL A 239 -2.00 -3.89 -0.73
C VAL A 239 -1.81 -2.37 -0.85
N ALA A 240 -1.16 -1.73 0.13
CA ALA A 240 -0.99 -0.28 0.16
C ALA A 240 -0.32 0.28 -1.10
N SER A 241 0.60 -0.45 -1.73
CA SER A 241 1.23 -0.03 -2.99
C SER A 241 0.46 -0.47 -4.22
N LEU A 242 -0.36 -1.52 -4.13
CA LEU A 242 -1.05 -2.14 -5.25
C LEU A 242 -2.46 -1.58 -5.48
N SER A 243 -3.20 -1.26 -4.42
CA SER A 243 -4.64 -1.01 -4.47
C SER A 243 -5.09 0.17 -5.34
N ALA A 244 -4.18 1.10 -5.64
CA ALA A 244 -4.46 2.18 -6.61
C ALA A 244 -4.51 1.66 -8.07
N TYR A 245 -3.94 0.50 -8.36
CA TYR A 245 -3.69 -0.02 -9.71
C TYR A 245 -4.39 -1.34 -10.01
N ALA A 246 -4.63 -2.18 -8.99
CA ALA A 246 -5.24 -3.49 -9.17
C ALA A 246 -5.94 -3.96 -7.89
N ASN A 247 -6.87 -4.92 -8.05
CA ASN A 247 -7.45 -5.69 -6.97
C ASN A 247 -6.80 -7.08 -6.92
N LEU A 248 -6.81 -7.70 -5.74
CA LEU A 248 -6.59 -9.14 -5.60
C LEU A 248 -7.93 -9.88 -5.69
N ASP A 249 -7.88 -11.09 -6.19
CA ASP A 249 -9.03 -12.00 -6.24
C ASP A 249 -9.37 -12.47 -4.81
N CYS A 250 -10.61 -12.27 -4.38
CA CYS A 250 -11.08 -12.51 -3.01
C CYS A 250 -11.02 -13.99 -2.57
N ASP A 251 -10.81 -14.92 -3.49
CA ASP A 251 -10.59 -16.32 -3.17
C ASP A 251 -9.19 -16.62 -2.64
N TYR A 252 -8.23 -15.68 -2.79
CA TYR A 252 -6.81 -15.91 -2.49
C TYR A 252 -6.24 -15.01 -1.38
N PHE A 253 -7.06 -14.62 -0.42
CA PHE A 253 -6.60 -13.99 0.83
C PHE A 253 -7.62 -14.18 1.94
N ASP A 254 -7.17 -13.99 3.19
CA ASP A 254 -8.02 -13.97 4.36
C ASP A 254 -8.15 -12.54 4.93
N ALA A 255 -7.15 -11.67 4.69
CA ALA A 255 -7.23 -10.26 5.05
C ALA A 255 -6.43 -9.37 4.07
N LEU A 256 -6.84 -8.09 3.94
CA LEU A 256 -6.12 -7.04 3.20
C LEU A 256 -5.93 -5.81 4.06
N PHE A 257 -4.73 -5.21 3.98
CA PHE A 257 -4.39 -3.93 4.60
C PHE A 257 -4.31 -2.85 3.52
N ILE A 258 -5.19 -1.84 3.60
CA ILE A 258 -5.44 -0.91 2.50
C ILE A 258 -5.16 0.51 2.93
N SER A 259 -4.50 1.27 2.05
CA SER A 259 -4.17 2.70 2.23
C SER A 259 -4.83 3.55 1.14
N PRO A 260 -6.12 3.92 1.26
CA PRO A 260 -6.81 4.68 0.22
C PRO A 260 -6.20 6.07 -0.04
N HIS A 261 -5.45 6.63 0.91
CA HIS A 261 -4.74 7.91 0.72
C HIS A 261 -3.66 7.86 -0.38
N LYS A 262 -3.31 6.67 -0.90
CA LYS A 262 -2.40 6.51 -2.04
C LYS A 262 -3.10 6.59 -3.39
N LEU A 263 -4.42 6.53 -3.43
CA LEU A 263 -5.20 6.79 -4.63
C LEU A 263 -5.28 8.29 -4.91
N LEU A 264 -5.44 8.66 -6.17
CA LEU A 264 -5.77 10.03 -6.55
C LEU A 264 -7.10 10.45 -5.89
N GLY A 265 -7.12 11.61 -5.24
CA GLY A 265 -8.25 12.10 -4.45
C GLY A 265 -8.41 11.48 -3.07
N GLY A 266 -7.58 10.50 -2.70
CA GLY A 266 -7.69 9.79 -1.42
C GLY A 266 -7.03 10.49 -0.23
N VAL A 267 -6.46 11.68 -0.40
CA VAL A 267 -5.76 12.43 0.67
C VAL A 267 -6.70 12.66 1.86
N GLY A 268 -6.27 12.24 3.05
CA GLY A 268 -7.09 12.35 4.28
C GLY A 268 -8.11 11.22 4.49
N SER A 269 -8.11 10.17 3.65
CA SER A 269 -8.91 8.97 3.88
C SER A 269 -8.39 8.14 5.07
N CYS A 270 -9.28 7.33 5.66
CA CYS A 270 -8.89 6.36 6.68
C CYS A 270 -8.19 5.14 6.07
N GLY A 271 -7.55 4.33 6.91
CA GLY A 271 -7.14 2.98 6.56
C GLY A 271 -8.34 2.03 6.51
N LEU A 272 -8.20 0.93 5.78
CA LEU A 272 -9.24 -0.11 5.69
C LEU A 272 -8.63 -1.49 5.94
N LEU A 273 -9.30 -2.28 6.77
CA LEU A 273 -9.05 -3.70 6.94
C LEU A 273 -10.20 -4.47 6.28
N ALA A 274 -9.91 -5.20 5.21
CA ALA A 274 -10.81 -6.25 4.76
C ALA A 274 -10.39 -7.55 5.43
N ILE A 275 -11.32 -8.27 6.07
CA ILE A 275 -11.00 -9.50 6.82
C ILE A 275 -12.15 -10.50 6.68
N LYS A 276 -11.82 -11.79 6.51
CA LYS A 276 -12.84 -12.85 6.51
C LYS A 276 -13.58 -12.90 7.84
N LYS A 277 -14.90 -13.00 7.77
CA LYS A 277 -15.80 -13.04 8.93
C LYS A 277 -15.43 -14.10 9.96
N VAL A 278 -14.92 -15.24 9.50
CA VAL A 278 -14.48 -16.33 10.38
C VAL A 278 -13.32 -15.96 11.31
N LEU A 279 -12.54 -14.92 10.96
CA LEU A 279 -11.40 -14.42 11.75
C LEU A 279 -11.75 -13.24 12.67
N ALA A 280 -12.96 -12.70 12.58
CA ALA A 280 -13.40 -11.51 13.30
C ALA A 280 -14.86 -11.65 13.71
N ASN A 281 -15.20 -12.71 14.41
CA ASN A 281 -16.57 -13.02 14.84
C ASN A 281 -16.59 -13.21 16.36
N ASP A 282 -16.32 -12.12 17.07
CA ASP A 282 -16.31 -12.09 18.53
C ASP A 282 -17.51 -11.30 19.06
N ASP A 283 -18.04 -11.66 20.22
CA ASP A 283 -19.15 -10.96 20.88
C ASP A 283 -18.66 -9.71 21.65
N VAL A 284 -17.35 -9.52 21.76
CA VAL A 284 -16.69 -8.41 22.47
C VAL A 284 -15.74 -7.71 21.52
N PRO A 285 -15.82 -6.39 21.38
CA PRO A 285 -14.92 -5.66 20.49
C PRO A 285 -13.47 -5.68 20.97
N SER A 286 -12.52 -5.57 20.04
CA SER A 286 -11.09 -5.40 20.37
C SER A 286 -10.84 -4.15 21.23
N PHE A 287 -11.71 -3.14 21.16
CA PHE A 287 -11.72 -1.96 22.03
C PHE A 287 -13.14 -1.50 22.31
N ALA A 288 -13.58 -1.62 23.57
CA ALA A 288 -14.92 -1.22 23.99
C ALA A 288 -15.02 0.32 24.18
N GLY A 289 -16.09 0.91 23.66
CA GLY A 289 -16.31 2.36 23.76
C GLY A 289 -17.72 2.78 23.33
N GLY A 290 -17.95 4.09 23.26
CA GLY A 290 -19.18 4.61 22.67
C GLY A 290 -19.35 4.11 21.24
N GLY A 291 -20.57 3.90 20.76
CA GLY A 291 -20.86 3.38 19.44
C GLY A 291 -20.79 1.85 19.31
N THR A 292 -20.19 1.13 20.26
CA THR A 292 -20.07 -0.36 20.20
C THR A 292 -21.13 -1.07 21.04
N VAL A 293 -22.02 -0.34 21.71
CA VAL A 293 -23.02 -0.87 22.63
C VAL A 293 -24.44 -0.55 22.20
N SER A 294 -25.34 -1.51 22.37
CA SER A 294 -26.78 -1.34 22.16
C SER A 294 -27.50 -0.93 23.45
N TYR A 295 -26.93 -1.26 24.61
CA TYR A 295 -27.47 -0.92 25.92
C TYR A 295 -26.37 -0.81 26.96
N VAL A 296 -26.51 0.17 27.87
CA VAL A 296 -25.61 0.36 29.03
C VAL A 296 -26.45 0.74 30.26
N SER A 297 -26.20 0.09 31.40
CA SER A 297 -26.69 0.45 32.72
C SER A 297 -25.52 0.59 33.70
N LYS A 298 -25.82 0.88 34.99
CA LYS A 298 -24.76 0.98 36.02
C LYS A 298 -23.91 -0.27 36.16
N ASN A 299 -24.50 -1.46 35.96
CA ASN A 299 -23.86 -2.74 36.24
C ASN A 299 -23.81 -3.69 35.03
N TYR A 300 -24.35 -3.27 33.90
CA TYR A 300 -24.51 -4.17 32.76
C TYR A 300 -24.48 -3.41 31.43
N HIS A 301 -23.91 -4.03 30.39
CA HIS A 301 -23.92 -3.52 29.03
C HIS A 301 -24.13 -4.67 28.03
N ILE A 302 -24.62 -4.34 26.84
CA ILE A 302 -24.78 -5.24 25.72
C ILE A 302 -24.11 -4.60 24.51
N PHE A 303 -23.22 -5.34 23.88
CA PHE A 303 -22.55 -4.92 22.66
C PHE A 303 -23.46 -5.02 21.43
N LEU A 304 -23.08 -4.34 20.35
CA LEU A 304 -23.70 -4.49 19.04
C LEU A 304 -23.43 -5.88 18.48
N LYS A 305 -24.31 -6.33 17.56
CA LYS A 305 -24.14 -7.58 16.79
C LYS A 305 -23.47 -7.36 15.43
N ASP A 306 -23.53 -6.14 14.92
CA ASP A 306 -22.85 -5.76 13.68
C ASP A 306 -21.36 -5.64 13.94
N GLN A 307 -20.58 -6.54 13.38
CA GLN A 307 -19.12 -6.64 13.64
C GLN A 307 -18.34 -5.46 13.08
N GLU A 308 -18.79 -4.84 11.97
CA GLU A 308 -18.11 -3.66 11.42
C GLU A 308 -18.29 -2.46 12.37
N ALA A 309 -19.51 -2.23 12.86
CA ALA A 309 -19.80 -1.20 13.85
C ALA A 309 -19.18 -1.52 15.23
N LEU A 310 -19.14 -2.81 15.61
CA LEU A 310 -18.54 -3.26 16.86
C LEU A 310 -17.05 -2.92 16.94
N GLU A 311 -16.32 -3.01 15.83
CA GLU A 311 -14.89 -2.77 15.76
C GLU A 311 -14.51 -1.28 15.50
N GLU A 312 -15.51 -0.41 15.34
CA GLU A 312 -15.32 1.03 15.10
C GLU A 312 -15.74 1.88 16.32
N ALA A 313 -15.11 1.63 17.47
CA ALA A 313 -15.41 2.34 18.71
C ALA A 313 -15.24 3.86 18.60
N GLY A 314 -16.19 4.60 19.15
CA GLY A 314 -16.25 6.06 19.12
C GLY A 314 -16.96 6.59 17.88
N THR A 315 -16.71 7.86 17.54
CA THR A 315 -17.14 8.41 16.24
C THR A 315 -16.20 7.84 15.18
N PRO A 316 -16.71 7.08 14.20
CA PRO A 316 -15.86 6.47 13.18
C PRO A 316 -15.26 7.56 12.26
N PRO A 317 -14.27 7.24 11.42
CA PRO A 317 -13.65 8.20 10.50
C PRO A 317 -14.58 8.53 9.32
N ILE A 318 -15.71 9.19 9.60
CA ILE A 318 -16.84 9.41 8.68
C ILE A 318 -16.36 9.97 7.33
N LEU A 319 -15.76 11.16 7.35
CA LEU A 319 -15.26 11.77 6.11
C LEU A 319 -14.09 10.99 5.51
N GLY A 320 -13.30 10.30 6.33
CA GLY A 320 -12.21 9.46 5.87
C GLY A 320 -12.69 8.28 5.03
N LEU A 321 -13.77 7.61 5.45
CA LEU A 321 -14.38 6.51 4.71
C LEU A 321 -15.08 6.99 3.43
N ILE A 322 -15.86 8.08 3.53
CA ILE A 322 -16.52 8.68 2.36
C ILE A 322 -15.48 9.08 1.32
N ARG A 323 -14.39 9.74 1.73
CA ARG A 323 -13.29 10.12 0.83
C ARG A 323 -12.60 8.90 0.20
N ALA A 324 -12.40 7.84 0.97
CA ALA A 324 -11.87 6.59 0.43
C ALA A 324 -12.78 6.07 -0.69
N ASN A 325 -14.11 6.06 -0.47
CA ASN A 325 -15.06 5.65 -1.48
C ASN A 325 -15.01 6.54 -2.75
N LEU A 326 -14.95 7.86 -2.59
CA LEU A 326 -14.86 8.79 -3.72
C LEU A 326 -13.59 8.53 -4.56
N ALA A 327 -12.45 8.25 -3.91
CA ALA A 327 -11.22 7.92 -4.61
C ALA A 327 -11.30 6.57 -5.36
N TYR A 328 -11.92 5.57 -4.77
CA TYR A 328 -12.17 4.28 -5.45
C TYR A 328 -13.18 4.42 -6.60
N ARG A 329 -14.22 5.23 -6.43
CA ARG A 329 -15.17 5.55 -7.50
C ARG A 329 -14.45 6.21 -8.70
N LEU A 330 -13.57 7.18 -8.47
CA LEU A 330 -12.75 7.77 -9.52
C LEU A 330 -11.87 6.71 -10.21
N ARG A 331 -11.25 5.79 -9.46
CA ARG A 331 -10.47 4.69 -10.03
C ARG A 331 -11.32 3.78 -10.94
N GLU A 332 -12.54 3.45 -10.52
CA GLU A 332 -13.47 2.65 -11.32
C GLU A 332 -13.95 3.40 -12.58
N GLU A 333 -14.19 4.71 -12.48
CA GLU A 333 -14.56 5.57 -13.61
C GLU A 333 -13.46 5.65 -14.67
N ILE A 334 -12.19 5.71 -14.26
CA ILE A 334 -11.03 5.66 -15.16
C ILE A 334 -10.89 4.25 -15.76
N GLY A 335 -11.14 3.24 -14.96
CA GLY A 335 -11.06 1.82 -15.30
C GLY A 335 -9.67 1.23 -15.11
N LEU A 336 -9.61 0.05 -14.46
CA LEU A 336 -8.36 -0.65 -14.16
C LEU A 336 -7.56 -1.02 -15.41
N ALA A 337 -8.23 -1.33 -16.53
CA ALA A 337 -7.55 -1.62 -17.80
C ALA A 337 -6.79 -0.39 -18.33
N THR A 338 -7.43 0.79 -18.35
CA THR A 338 -6.81 2.06 -18.74
C THR A 338 -5.64 2.42 -17.84
N ILE A 339 -5.81 2.25 -16.52
CA ILE A 339 -4.75 2.49 -15.53
C ILE A 339 -3.55 1.59 -15.83
N TYR A 340 -3.78 0.29 -16.03
CA TYR A 340 -2.75 -0.69 -16.31
C TYR A 340 -2.00 -0.41 -17.62
N GLU A 341 -2.74 -0.11 -18.71
CA GLU A 341 -2.16 0.20 -20.01
C GLU A 341 -1.24 1.44 -19.94
N ASN A 342 -1.74 2.54 -19.37
CA ASN A 342 -0.94 3.76 -19.23
C ASN A 342 0.26 3.57 -18.31
N GLU A 343 0.09 2.90 -17.18
CA GLU A 343 1.20 2.65 -16.24
C GLU A 343 2.28 1.76 -16.88
N SER A 344 1.88 0.73 -17.61
CA SER A 344 2.80 -0.18 -18.30
C SER A 344 3.62 0.56 -19.35
N GLU A 345 2.98 1.34 -20.22
CA GLU A 345 3.66 2.12 -21.26
C GLU A 345 4.63 3.16 -20.66
N LEU A 346 4.20 3.85 -19.60
CA LEU A 346 5.06 4.81 -18.88
C LEU A 346 6.24 4.13 -18.19
N SER A 347 6.00 2.95 -17.60
CA SER A 347 7.03 2.15 -16.94
C SER A 347 8.10 1.69 -17.92
N ASP A 348 7.70 1.17 -19.08
CA ASP A 348 8.61 0.74 -20.13
C ASP A 348 9.44 1.91 -20.67
N TYR A 349 8.78 3.05 -20.90
CA TYR A 349 9.45 4.26 -21.37
C TYR A 349 10.47 4.77 -20.35
N LEU A 350 10.10 4.91 -19.06
CA LEU A 350 11.06 5.35 -18.04
C LEU A 350 12.22 4.36 -17.91
N CYS A 351 11.95 3.06 -17.95
CA CYS A 351 12.99 2.03 -17.90
C CYS A 351 14.01 2.20 -19.07
N GLN A 352 13.53 2.48 -20.28
CA GLN A 352 14.39 2.76 -21.44
C GLN A 352 15.22 4.02 -21.22
N ARG A 353 14.58 5.12 -20.76
CA ARG A 353 15.23 6.43 -20.58
C ARG A 353 16.28 6.41 -19.46
N LEU A 354 16.04 5.68 -18.35
CA LEU A 354 17.02 5.56 -17.27
C LEU A 354 18.28 4.79 -17.67
N ARG A 355 18.17 3.83 -18.60
CA ARG A 355 19.33 3.10 -19.15
C ARG A 355 20.30 4.00 -19.93
N GLU A 356 19.87 5.19 -20.36
CA GLU A 356 20.73 6.16 -21.03
C GLU A 356 21.67 6.90 -20.08
N ILE A 357 21.59 6.66 -18.76
CA ILE A 357 22.41 7.28 -17.71
C ILE A 357 23.43 6.26 -17.23
N PRO A 358 24.70 6.28 -17.65
CA PRO A 358 25.68 5.25 -17.31
C PRO A 358 26.03 5.21 -15.80
N GLU A 359 25.87 6.31 -15.11
CA GLU A 359 26.16 6.44 -13.67
C GLU A 359 25.03 5.89 -12.80
N LEU A 360 23.85 5.60 -13.38
CA LEU A 360 22.67 5.15 -12.64
C LEU A 360 22.76 3.64 -12.33
N ILE A 361 22.54 3.31 -11.06
CA ILE A 361 22.45 1.94 -10.56
C ILE A 361 20.99 1.66 -10.21
N SER A 362 20.31 0.88 -11.05
CA SER A 362 18.90 0.50 -10.84
C SER A 362 18.82 -0.75 -9.95
N TYR A 363 17.87 -0.72 -9.00
CA TYR A 363 17.55 -1.85 -8.12
C TYR A 363 16.29 -2.61 -8.56
N CYS A 364 15.70 -2.23 -9.69
CA CYS A 364 14.47 -2.86 -10.19
C CYS A 364 14.79 -4.12 -11.00
N PRO A 365 14.29 -5.30 -10.63
CA PRO A 365 14.45 -6.53 -11.41
C PRO A 365 13.86 -6.38 -12.82
N PRO A 366 14.63 -6.70 -13.89
CA PRO A 366 14.22 -6.39 -15.26
C PRO A 366 13.12 -7.31 -15.80
N ASN A 367 13.00 -8.53 -15.25
CA ASN A 367 12.17 -9.59 -15.82
C ASN A 367 10.95 -9.95 -14.96
N LEU A 368 10.69 -9.20 -13.90
CA LEU A 368 9.55 -9.43 -13.04
C LEU A 368 8.41 -8.46 -13.35
N LYS A 369 7.19 -8.95 -13.17
CA LYS A 369 5.99 -8.11 -13.20
C LYS A 369 6.04 -7.12 -12.04
N ARG A 370 5.83 -5.83 -12.33
CA ARG A 370 5.95 -4.79 -11.32
C ARG A 370 5.11 -3.54 -11.63
N LEU A 371 4.81 -2.79 -10.60
CA LEU A 371 4.27 -1.44 -10.70
C LEU A 371 5.36 -0.48 -11.21
N ALA A 372 4.96 0.67 -11.71
CA ALA A 372 5.85 1.73 -12.19
C ALA A 372 6.58 2.48 -11.05
N ILE A 373 7.23 1.71 -10.17
CA ILE A 373 8.04 2.18 -9.04
C ILE A 373 9.50 1.88 -9.34
N PHE A 374 10.35 2.90 -9.28
CA PHE A 374 11.76 2.81 -9.63
C PHE A 374 12.62 3.32 -8.48
N SER A 375 13.50 2.46 -7.97
CA SER A 375 14.52 2.81 -7.01
C SER A 375 15.89 2.68 -7.65
N PHE A 376 16.70 3.73 -7.49
CA PHE A 376 18.04 3.77 -8.08
C PHE A 376 18.96 4.66 -7.24
N ASN A 377 20.27 4.49 -7.43
CA ASN A 377 21.29 5.41 -6.99
C ASN A 377 22.13 5.90 -8.18
N VAL A 378 22.84 6.97 -7.99
CA VAL A 378 23.84 7.48 -8.92
C VAL A 378 25.21 7.31 -8.28
N LYS A 379 26.20 6.83 -9.01
CA LYS A 379 27.56 6.61 -8.51
C LYS A 379 28.10 7.88 -7.85
N ASN A 380 28.65 7.71 -6.66
CA ASN A 380 29.28 8.78 -5.88
C ASN A 380 28.34 9.92 -5.44
N VAL A 381 27.03 9.70 -5.47
CA VAL A 381 26.01 10.69 -5.08
C VAL A 381 25.15 10.15 -3.96
N ALA A 382 25.04 10.87 -2.85
CA ALA A 382 24.10 10.53 -1.81
C ALA A 382 22.65 10.70 -2.31
N PRO A 383 21.77 9.71 -2.10
CA PRO A 383 20.38 9.78 -2.57
C PRO A 383 19.64 11.05 -2.12
N TYR A 384 19.89 11.50 -0.92
CA TYR A 384 19.27 12.71 -0.35
C TYR A 384 19.70 13.97 -1.09
N GLU A 385 20.97 14.08 -1.52
CA GLU A 385 21.45 15.26 -2.25
C GLU A 385 20.81 15.31 -3.65
N LEU A 386 20.75 14.19 -4.37
CA LEU A 386 20.08 14.16 -5.67
C LEU A 386 18.60 14.56 -5.53
N SER A 387 17.89 13.98 -4.58
CA SER A 387 16.48 14.31 -4.35
C SER A 387 16.26 15.78 -3.99
N LYS A 388 17.16 16.37 -3.17
CA LYS A 388 17.14 17.78 -2.79
C LYS A 388 17.38 18.72 -3.99
N ILE A 389 18.33 18.38 -4.86
CA ILE A 389 18.60 19.15 -6.09
C ILE A 389 17.41 19.07 -7.04
N LEU A 390 16.88 17.87 -7.29
CA LEU A 390 15.69 17.67 -8.12
C LEU A 390 14.51 18.52 -7.62
N SER A 391 14.30 18.56 -6.31
CA SER A 391 13.23 19.35 -5.71
C SER A 391 13.46 20.86 -5.83
N LYS A 392 14.67 21.34 -5.48
CA LYS A 392 14.96 22.78 -5.40
C LYS A 392 15.15 23.44 -6.76
N GLU A 393 15.83 22.77 -7.70
CA GLU A 393 16.19 23.37 -8.99
C GLU A 393 15.20 23.06 -10.09
N TYR A 394 14.51 21.90 -10.00
CA TYR A 394 13.62 21.43 -11.07
C TYR A 394 12.16 21.27 -10.63
N GLY A 395 11.83 21.50 -9.34
CA GLY A 395 10.47 21.31 -8.83
C GLY A 395 10.02 19.84 -8.77
N ILE A 396 10.95 18.89 -8.99
CA ILE A 396 10.64 17.46 -9.07
C ILE A 396 10.63 16.86 -7.66
N GLN A 397 9.48 16.31 -7.25
CA GLN A 397 9.30 15.70 -5.93
C GLN A 397 9.52 14.19 -6.05
N THR A 398 10.60 13.70 -5.42
CA THR A 398 10.95 12.29 -5.29
C THR A 398 11.14 11.93 -3.83
N ARG A 399 11.34 10.67 -3.51
CA ARG A 399 11.65 10.22 -2.16
C ARG A 399 13.08 9.70 -2.08
N ALA A 400 13.86 10.15 -1.09
CA ALA A 400 15.16 9.59 -0.76
C ALA A 400 15.11 8.78 0.54
N GLY A 401 16.02 7.81 0.69
CA GLY A 401 16.16 6.94 1.86
C GLY A 401 15.60 5.53 1.64
N CYS A 402 15.41 4.77 2.73
CA CYS A 402 15.00 3.36 2.67
C CYS A 402 13.51 3.13 2.37
N SER A 403 12.71 4.17 2.22
CA SER A 403 11.27 4.10 1.91
C SER A 403 10.47 3.21 2.89
N CYS A 404 10.86 3.17 4.16
CA CYS A 404 10.31 2.29 5.21
C CYS A 404 10.40 0.79 4.89
N ALA A 405 11.46 0.35 4.22
CA ALA A 405 11.77 -1.03 3.91
C ALA A 405 13.26 -1.33 4.21
N GLY A 406 13.67 -1.10 5.46
CA GLY A 406 15.08 -1.19 5.88
C GLY A 406 15.66 -2.58 5.69
N SER A 407 14.99 -3.64 6.15
CA SER A 407 15.45 -5.02 6.02
C SER A 407 15.62 -5.42 4.54
N TYR A 408 14.67 -5.04 3.70
CA TYR A 408 14.80 -5.24 2.25
C TYR A 408 15.98 -4.44 1.66
N GLY A 409 16.21 -3.23 2.18
CA GLY A 409 17.33 -2.41 1.75
C GLY A 409 18.68 -3.04 2.05
N HIS A 410 18.84 -3.69 3.19
CA HIS A 410 20.07 -4.44 3.51
C HIS A 410 20.29 -5.58 2.51
N ASP A 411 19.24 -6.35 2.19
CA ASP A 411 19.32 -7.42 1.18
C ASP A 411 19.65 -6.86 -0.21
N LEU A 412 18.93 -5.81 -0.62
CA LEU A 412 19.03 -5.21 -1.96
C LEU A 412 20.40 -4.59 -2.25
N LEU A 413 21.02 -3.99 -1.23
CA LEU A 413 22.30 -3.32 -1.32
C LEU A 413 23.45 -4.19 -0.85
N GLY A 414 23.21 -5.42 -0.36
CA GLY A 414 24.22 -6.31 0.19
C GLY A 414 24.92 -5.75 1.43
N LEU A 415 24.21 -4.90 2.22
CA LEU A 415 24.76 -4.31 3.43
C LEU A 415 24.79 -5.33 4.57
N LYS A 416 25.93 -5.41 5.25
CA LYS A 416 26.05 -6.21 6.47
C LYS A 416 25.36 -5.49 7.63
N GLU A 417 24.91 -6.26 8.60
CA GLU A 417 24.45 -5.69 9.86
C GLU A 417 25.60 -4.94 10.54
N ASP A 418 25.32 -3.68 10.89
CA ASP A 418 26.28 -2.80 11.56
C ASP A 418 25.75 -2.45 12.96
N PRO A 419 26.35 -3.02 14.02
CA PRO A 419 25.95 -2.73 15.39
C PRO A 419 26.10 -1.25 15.79
N SER A 420 26.91 -0.49 15.06
CA SER A 420 27.07 0.97 15.28
C SER A 420 25.92 1.78 14.66
N PHE A 421 25.06 1.14 13.85
CA PHE A 421 23.95 1.78 13.13
C PHE A 421 24.37 2.96 12.23
N THR A 422 25.61 2.95 11.74
CA THR A 422 26.16 4.04 10.93
C THR A 422 25.83 3.90 9.44
N HIS A 423 25.56 2.68 8.97
CA HIS A 423 25.18 2.43 7.58
C HIS A 423 23.67 2.20 7.46
N LYS A 424 22.98 3.02 6.67
CA LYS A 424 21.55 2.89 6.39
C LYS A 424 21.31 2.70 4.91
N PRO A 425 20.47 1.72 4.51
CA PRO A 425 20.10 1.58 3.11
C PRO A 425 19.35 2.84 2.63
N GLY A 426 19.62 3.25 1.40
CA GLY A 426 18.95 4.40 0.81
C GLY A 426 19.10 4.44 -0.70
N TRP A 427 18.09 4.99 -1.33
CA TRP A 427 17.98 5.21 -2.78
C TRP A 427 17.13 6.45 -3.06
N VAL A 428 17.16 6.91 -4.30
CA VAL A 428 16.11 7.79 -4.83
C VAL A 428 15.02 6.90 -5.40
N ARG A 429 13.79 7.09 -4.93
CA ARG A 429 12.61 6.41 -5.46
C ARG A 429 11.76 7.39 -6.28
N VAL A 430 11.41 6.96 -7.48
CA VAL A 430 10.45 7.59 -8.38
C VAL A 430 9.29 6.65 -8.56
N SER A 431 8.08 7.13 -8.42
CA SER A 431 6.88 6.38 -8.75
C SER A 431 6.03 7.16 -9.74
N LEU A 432 5.74 6.51 -10.86
CA LEU A 432 4.85 7.05 -11.87
C LEU A 432 3.39 6.89 -11.44
N HIS A 433 2.55 7.60 -12.11
CA HIS A 433 1.10 7.50 -12.02
C HIS A 433 0.54 7.49 -13.44
N TYR A 434 -0.56 6.83 -13.65
CA TYR A 434 -1.21 6.68 -14.96
C TYR A 434 -1.60 8.02 -15.61
N THR A 435 -1.55 9.12 -14.88
CA THR A 435 -1.78 10.47 -15.41
C THR A 435 -0.51 11.19 -15.87
N HIS A 436 0.69 10.63 -15.66
CA HIS A 436 1.91 11.20 -16.23
C HIS A 436 1.91 11.10 -17.77
N THR A 437 2.80 11.85 -18.38
CA THR A 437 3.05 11.82 -19.82
C THR A 437 4.51 11.45 -20.11
N PHE A 438 4.84 11.19 -21.36
CA PHE A 438 6.22 10.95 -21.77
C PHE A 438 7.09 12.20 -21.57
N GLU A 439 6.52 13.41 -21.72
CA GLU A 439 7.18 14.68 -21.47
C GLU A 439 7.55 14.86 -19.99
N ASP A 440 6.72 14.39 -19.05
CA ASP A 440 7.08 14.37 -17.61
C ASP A 440 8.30 13.50 -17.37
N ILE A 441 8.37 12.33 -18.00
CA ILE A 441 9.49 11.41 -17.91
C ILE A 441 10.76 12.01 -18.53
N ASP A 442 10.64 12.61 -19.70
CA ASP A 442 11.77 13.29 -20.38
C ASP A 442 12.30 14.45 -19.53
N TYR A 443 11.42 15.20 -18.90
CA TYR A 443 11.81 16.27 -17.97
C TYR A 443 12.57 15.71 -16.76
N LEU A 444 12.07 14.65 -16.12
CA LEU A 444 12.73 13.96 -15.00
C LEU A 444 14.14 13.49 -15.41
N VAL A 445 14.25 12.76 -16.52
CA VAL A 445 15.53 12.19 -16.97
C VAL A 445 16.52 13.29 -17.34
N SER A 446 16.04 14.36 -18.03
CA SER A 446 16.87 15.54 -18.33
C SER A 446 17.38 16.21 -17.05
N ALA A 447 16.53 16.36 -16.03
CA ALA A 447 16.93 16.95 -14.75
C ALA A 447 18.00 16.10 -14.04
N ILE A 448 17.85 14.77 -14.04
CA ILE A 448 18.85 13.85 -13.48
C ILE A 448 20.20 14.03 -14.22
N LYS A 449 20.21 13.97 -15.56
CA LYS A 449 21.43 14.13 -16.37
C LYS A 449 22.12 15.48 -16.09
N LYS A 450 21.37 16.58 -16.12
CA LYS A 450 21.90 17.92 -15.82
C LYS A 450 22.44 18.04 -14.40
N SER A 451 21.81 17.38 -13.42
CA SER A 451 22.28 17.35 -12.05
C SER A 451 23.62 16.62 -11.96
N ILE A 452 23.76 15.48 -12.63
CA ILE A 452 25.02 14.73 -12.69
C ILE A 452 26.11 15.60 -13.34
N GLU A 453 25.88 16.17 -14.50
CA GLU A 453 26.84 17.04 -15.22
C GLU A 453 27.28 18.24 -14.36
N LYS A 454 26.33 18.93 -13.70
CA LYS A 454 26.60 20.14 -12.92
C LYS A 454 27.36 19.88 -11.64
N TYR A 455 27.07 18.77 -10.97
CA TYR A 455 27.54 18.52 -9.61
C TYR A 455 28.57 17.39 -9.50
N ALA A 456 28.91 16.68 -10.58
CA ALA A 456 29.84 15.53 -10.56
C ALA A 456 31.18 15.81 -9.87
N LEU A 457 31.73 17.03 -10.02
CA LEU A 457 33.01 17.44 -9.41
C LEU A 457 32.87 17.74 -7.91
N SER A 458 31.69 18.12 -7.42
CA SER A 458 31.42 18.43 -6.01
C SER A 458 30.94 17.21 -5.21
N TRP A 459 30.47 16.18 -5.90
CA TRP A 459 30.03 14.95 -5.28
C TRP A 459 31.23 14.02 -5.04
N GLN A 460 31.73 14.00 -3.80
CA GLN A 460 32.83 13.14 -3.37
C GLN A 460 32.44 12.28 -2.18
N VAL A 461 31.20 11.77 -2.18
CA VAL A 461 30.73 10.87 -1.12
C VAL A 461 31.42 9.52 -1.29
N LYS A 462 32.29 9.15 -0.34
CA LYS A 462 33.02 7.87 -0.34
C LYS A 462 32.09 6.70 -0.08
N ASP A 463 31.12 6.90 0.81
CA ASP A 463 30.10 5.90 1.14
C ASP A 463 28.70 6.54 1.22
N PRO A 464 27.86 6.38 0.20
CA PRO A 464 26.53 6.99 0.16
C PRO A 464 25.55 6.40 1.22
N PHE A 465 25.96 5.40 1.97
CA PHE A 465 25.16 4.76 3.03
C PHE A 465 25.64 5.11 4.44
N ASP A 466 26.81 5.75 4.60
CA ASP A 466 27.29 6.20 5.90
C ASP A 466 26.46 7.38 6.41
N VAL A 467 25.80 7.20 7.55
CA VAL A 467 24.92 8.22 8.17
C VAL A 467 25.71 9.48 8.54
N LYS A 468 26.99 9.37 8.87
CA LYS A 468 27.83 10.52 9.20
C LYS A 468 28.15 11.39 7.97
N GLU A 469 28.27 10.76 6.80
CA GLU A 469 28.42 11.48 5.53
C GLU A 469 27.10 12.09 5.06
N ILE A 470 25.95 11.44 5.41
CA ILE A 470 24.61 11.91 5.08
C ILE A 470 24.13 13.03 6.02
N SER A 471 24.51 13.00 7.31
CA SER A 471 24.06 14.00 8.31
C SER A 471 24.56 15.42 8.04
N GLY A 472 25.64 15.59 7.31
CA GLY A 472 26.06 16.89 6.79
C GLY A 472 25.13 17.48 5.72
N CYS A 473 24.23 16.66 5.17
CA CYS A 473 23.30 17.01 4.09
C CYS A 473 21.87 17.24 4.56
N VAL A 474 21.53 16.78 5.76
CA VAL A 474 20.21 16.97 6.41
C VAL A 474 20.42 18.06 7.47
N GLY A 475 20.32 19.33 7.06
CA GLY A 475 20.25 20.43 8.02
C GLY A 475 19.06 20.22 8.97
N GLU A 476 19.27 20.48 10.26
CA GLU A 476 18.31 20.45 11.36
C GLU A 476 16.98 21.11 11.02
#